data_f9031ed77bddeda2f3b7989607ecc819
#
_entry.id   f9031ed77bddeda2f3b7989607ecc819
#
_cell.length_a   1.000
_cell.length_b   1.000
_cell.length_c   1.000
_cell.angle_alpha   90.00
_cell.angle_beta   90.00
_cell.angle_gamma   90.00
#
_symmetry.space_group_name_H-M   'P 1'
#
loop_
_entity.id
_entity.type
_entity.pdbx_description
1 polymer ?
#
loop_
_entity_poly.entity_id
_entity_poly.type
_entity_poly.pdbx_seq_one_letter_code
_entity_poly.pdbx_strand_id
1 'polypeptide(L)'
;YGPNESGKSTLMQFLKAMLFGLEKTRVRKTLDTYNRYEPWDTPAYFYGSMMFETGQQQFLLERNFYYKEKRARLVNIRDGEELSVEYGDLDMLLGNVSAAAYENTCCIGQEQLLPGRELGVLLEDERSNLAQTGSGDFQLSKALQELEQKRKNAEKTRKELEQQRLSHIHQLEVNQQVLERDIAGLKAQQE
;
A
#
# COMPACT_ATOMS: atom_id res chain seq x y z
N TYR A 1 18.34 -22.42 13.81
CA TYR A 1 19.56 -22.14 14.58
C TYR A 1 20.73 -21.90 13.63
N GLY A 2 21.59 -20.92 13.94
CA GLY A 2 22.77 -20.61 13.14
C GLY A 2 23.72 -19.67 13.90
N PRO A 3 25.00 -19.59 13.49
CA PRO A 3 25.99 -18.71 14.12
C PRO A 3 25.57 -17.22 13.97
N ASN A 4 26.25 -16.33 14.69
CA ASN A 4 26.05 -14.90 14.49
C ASN A 4 26.38 -14.53 13.05
N GLU A 5 25.73 -13.49 12.52
CA GLU A 5 25.89 -13.01 11.13
C GLU A 5 25.45 -13.99 10.01
N SER A 6 24.79 -15.10 10.35
CA SER A 6 24.30 -16.08 9.37
C SER A 6 23.01 -15.66 8.64
N GLY A 7 22.58 -14.40 8.77
CA GLY A 7 21.39 -13.88 8.06
C GLY A 7 20.04 -14.23 8.69
N LYS A 8 19.98 -14.74 9.92
CA LYS A 8 18.72 -15.11 10.60
C LYS A 8 17.72 -13.95 10.65
N SER A 9 18.17 -12.78 11.09
CA SER A 9 17.31 -11.58 11.17
C SER A 9 16.89 -11.08 9.80
N THR A 10 17.76 -11.25 8.79
CA THR A 10 17.44 -10.91 7.39
C THR A 10 16.34 -11.82 6.85
N LEU A 11 16.42 -13.14 7.14
CA LEU A 11 15.39 -14.09 6.74
C LEU A 11 14.04 -13.79 7.42
N MET A 12 14.05 -13.50 8.73
CA MET A 12 12.83 -13.10 9.44
C MET A 12 12.21 -11.85 8.81
N GLN A 13 13.02 -10.85 8.52
CA GLN A 13 12.55 -9.62 7.89
C GLN A 13 12.08 -9.84 6.45
N PHE A 14 12.72 -10.75 5.72
CA PHE A 14 12.26 -11.17 4.39
C PHE A 14 10.86 -11.79 4.45
N LEU A 15 10.63 -12.74 5.35
CA LEU A 15 9.31 -13.37 5.52
C LEU A 15 8.23 -12.33 5.85
N LYS A 16 8.53 -11.42 6.79
CA LYS A 16 7.63 -10.32 7.12
C LYS A 16 7.35 -9.42 5.90
N ALA A 17 8.40 -9.02 5.17
CA ALA A 17 8.25 -8.18 4.00
C ALA A 17 7.44 -8.87 2.89
N MET A 18 7.60 -10.18 2.71
CA MET A 18 6.81 -10.96 1.76
C MET A 18 5.33 -10.98 2.14
N LEU A 19 4.99 -11.23 3.40
CA LEU A 19 3.60 -11.33 3.85
C LEU A 19 2.90 -9.96 3.89
N PHE A 20 3.53 -8.97 4.51
CA PHE A 20 2.89 -7.68 4.81
C PHE A 20 3.36 -6.51 3.93
N GLY A 21 4.34 -6.75 3.09
CA GLY A 21 4.96 -5.69 2.30
C GLY A 21 6.05 -4.93 3.04
N LEU A 22 6.74 -4.07 2.30
CA LEU A 22 7.78 -3.19 2.82
C LEU A 22 7.57 -1.79 2.24
N GLU A 23 7.41 -0.80 3.13
CA GLU A 23 7.16 0.56 2.73
C GLU A 23 8.35 1.45 3.02
N LYS A 24 8.66 2.32 2.05
CA LYS A 24 9.67 3.36 2.22
C LYS A 24 9.05 4.50 3.01
N THR A 25 9.50 4.70 4.23
CA THR A 25 9.01 5.79 5.08
C THR A 25 9.85 7.05 4.89
N ARG A 26 9.30 8.21 5.24
CA ARG A 26 10.03 9.49 5.21
C ARG A 26 10.90 9.74 6.46
N VAL A 27 11.04 8.73 7.30
CA VAL A 27 11.85 8.78 8.51
C VAL A 27 13.35 8.74 8.17
N ARG A 28 14.22 9.10 9.11
CA ARG A 28 15.67 9.06 8.91
C ARG A 28 16.12 7.70 8.36
N LYS A 29 16.96 7.68 7.34
CA LYS A 29 17.43 6.47 6.63
C LYS A 29 17.92 5.35 7.55
N THR A 30 18.48 5.69 8.71
CA THR A 30 19.02 4.73 9.70
C THR A 30 17.95 3.95 10.47
N LEU A 31 16.69 4.45 10.48
CA LEU A 31 15.58 3.83 11.21
C LEU A 31 14.56 3.16 10.26
N ASP A 32 14.71 3.37 8.96
CA ASP A 32 13.81 2.83 7.97
C ASP A 32 14.26 1.45 7.50
N THR A 33 13.44 0.45 7.78
CA THR A 33 13.66 -0.95 7.38
C THR A 33 13.86 -1.10 5.87
N TYR A 34 13.12 -0.33 5.06
CA TYR A 34 13.27 -0.33 3.61
C TYR A 34 14.71 0.02 3.20
N ASN A 35 15.24 1.14 3.66
CA ASN A 35 16.58 1.59 3.32
C ASN A 35 17.70 0.67 3.85
N ARG A 36 17.42 -0.07 4.93
CA ARG A 36 18.38 -1.04 5.51
C ARG A 36 18.58 -2.26 4.60
N TYR A 37 17.53 -2.68 3.87
CA TYR A 37 17.55 -3.89 3.05
C TYR A 37 17.51 -3.59 1.55
N GLU A 38 17.38 -2.32 1.14
CA GLU A 38 17.46 -1.91 -0.27
C GLU A 38 18.84 -2.27 -0.84
N PRO A 39 18.92 -2.97 -2.00
CA PRO A 39 20.20 -3.29 -2.63
C PRO A 39 20.99 -2.02 -3.00
N TRP A 40 22.26 -1.97 -2.61
CA TRP A 40 23.09 -0.77 -2.77
C TRP A 40 23.45 -0.48 -4.23
N ASP A 41 23.84 -1.54 -4.97
CA ASP A 41 24.32 -1.40 -6.36
C ASP A 41 23.18 -1.34 -7.37
N THR A 42 22.08 -2.06 -7.10
CA THR A 42 20.98 -2.23 -8.06
C THR A 42 19.62 -2.17 -7.35
N PRO A 43 19.15 -0.97 -6.94
CA PRO A 43 17.89 -0.82 -6.22
C PRO A 43 16.66 -1.36 -6.99
N ALA A 44 16.73 -1.40 -8.32
CA ALA A 44 15.65 -1.95 -9.15
C ALA A 44 15.47 -3.48 -9.00
N TYR A 45 16.50 -4.20 -8.55
CA TYR A 45 16.41 -5.64 -8.26
C TYR A 45 15.97 -5.97 -6.84
N PHE A 46 15.17 -5.10 -6.24
CA PHE A 46 14.63 -5.34 -4.91
C PHE A 46 13.32 -6.12 -4.99
N TYR A 47 13.42 -7.40 -5.26
CA TYR A 47 12.25 -8.30 -5.36
C TYR A 47 12.50 -9.60 -4.61
N GLY A 48 11.40 -10.31 -4.33
CA GLY A 48 11.44 -11.63 -3.71
C GLY A 48 10.27 -12.49 -4.18
N SER A 49 10.45 -13.81 -4.07
CA SER A 49 9.41 -14.79 -4.26
C SER A 49 9.39 -15.79 -3.11
N MET A 50 8.20 -16.22 -2.73
CA MET A 50 8.00 -17.17 -1.64
C MET A 50 6.85 -18.11 -1.99
N MET A 51 7.06 -19.41 -1.80
CA MET A 51 5.99 -20.40 -1.82
C MET A 51 5.53 -20.71 -0.39
N PHE A 52 4.23 -20.76 -0.19
CA PHE A 52 3.64 -21.17 1.08
C PHE A 52 2.40 -22.02 0.84
N GLU A 53 2.02 -22.75 1.87
CA GLU A 53 0.85 -23.63 1.86
C GLU A 53 -0.10 -23.23 2.97
N THR A 54 -1.38 -23.13 2.64
CA THR A 54 -2.45 -22.98 3.61
C THR A 54 -3.60 -23.92 3.29
N GLY A 55 -4.02 -24.70 4.29
CA GLY A 55 -4.95 -25.81 4.07
C GLY A 55 -4.33 -26.88 3.17
N GLN A 56 -4.93 -27.11 2.00
CA GLN A 56 -4.46 -28.07 0.99
C GLN A 56 -4.04 -27.37 -0.33
N GLN A 57 -3.84 -26.05 -0.28
CA GLN A 57 -3.50 -25.26 -1.45
C GLN A 57 -2.13 -24.62 -1.29
N GLN A 58 -1.40 -24.57 -2.40
CA GLN A 58 -0.08 -23.97 -2.48
C GLN A 58 -0.13 -22.67 -3.27
N PHE A 59 0.51 -21.66 -2.75
CA PHE A 59 0.53 -20.33 -3.32
C PHE A 59 1.96 -19.86 -3.58
N LEU A 60 2.15 -19.18 -4.71
CA LEU A 60 3.36 -18.45 -5.05
C LEU A 60 3.08 -16.96 -4.86
N LEU A 61 3.80 -16.35 -3.95
CA LEU A 61 3.77 -14.91 -3.71
C LEU A 61 5.05 -14.29 -4.25
N GLU A 62 4.91 -13.35 -5.16
CA GLU A 62 6.00 -12.56 -5.74
C GLU A 62 5.79 -11.09 -5.37
N ARG A 63 6.84 -10.42 -4.89
CA ARG A 63 6.79 -8.98 -4.59
C ARG A 63 7.99 -8.27 -5.18
N ASN A 64 7.73 -7.14 -5.85
CA ASN A 64 8.72 -6.13 -6.16
C ASN A 64 8.59 -5.01 -5.12
N PHE A 65 9.67 -4.80 -4.34
CA PHE A 65 9.72 -3.80 -3.28
C PHE A 65 10.23 -2.46 -3.77
N TYR A 66 10.74 -2.39 -5.01
CA TYR A 66 11.25 -1.14 -5.56
C TYR A 66 10.17 -0.08 -5.59
N TYR A 67 10.41 1.05 -4.92
CA TYR A 67 9.38 2.06 -4.63
C TYR A 67 8.70 2.68 -5.87
N LYS A 68 9.38 2.67 -7.05
CA LYS A 68 8.81 3.16 -8.31
C LYS A 68 7.95 2.13 -9.04
N GLU A 69 8.19 0.85 -8.77
CA GLU A 69 7.53 -0.27 -9.46
C GLU A 69 6.98 -1.30 -8.46
N LYS A 70 6.49 -0.80 -7.34
CA LYS A 70 5.93 -1.64 -6.28
C LYS A 70 4.79 -2.50 -6.85
N ARG A 71 4.96 -3.82 -6.80
CA ARG A 71 3.99 -4.79 -7.32
C ARG A 71 3.98 -6.03 -6.44
N ALA A 72 2.81 -6.59 -6.26
CA ALA A 72 2.63 -7.89 -5.61
C ALA A 72 1.78 -8.77 -6.53
N ARG A 73 2.14 -10.06 -6.62
CA ARG A 73 1.43 -11.05 -7.39
C ARG A 73 1.29 -12.31 -6.55
N LEU A 74 0.08 -12.82 -6.45
CA LEU A 74 -0.24 -14.03 -5.71
C LEU A 74 -0.93 -15.02 -6.65
N VAL A 75 -0.38 -16.20 -6.78
CA VAL A 75 -0.89 -17.23 -7.70
C VAL A 75 -1.10 -18.54 -6.94
N ASN A 76 -2.27 -19.13 -7.09
CA ASN A 76 -2.53 -20.48 -6.67
C ASN A 76 -1.84 -21.45 -7.65
N ILE A 77 -0.90 -22.24 -7.17
CA ILE A 77 -0.09 -23.13 -8.04
C ILE A 77 -0.93 -24.25 -8.66
N ARG A 78 -2.01 -24.65 -8.00
CA ARG A 78 -2.80 -25.81 -8.42
C ARG A 78 -3.64 -25.54 -9.67
N ASP A 79 -4.26 -24.37 -9.76
CA ASP A 79 -5.19 -23.98 -10.82
C ASP A 79 -4.71 -22.80 -11.67
N GLY A 80 -3.62 -22.14 -11.24
CA GLY A 80 -3.04 -20.97 -11.90
C GLY A 80 -3.86 -19.69 -11.70
N GLU A 81 -4.84 -19.69 -10.79
CA GLU A 81 -5.63 -18.50 -10.48
C GLU A 81 -4.77 -17.42 -9.84
N GLU A 82 -4.85 -16.21 -10.37
CA GLU A 82 -4.19 -15.04 -9.85
C GLU A 82 -5.11 -14.31 -8.87
N LEU A 83 -4.70 -14.25 -7.61
CA LEU A 83 -5.41 -13.61 -6.51
C LEU A 83 -4.90 -12.18 -6.31
N SER A 84 -5.77 -11.29 -5.88
CA SER A 84 -5.42 -9.88 -5.71
C SER A 84 -4.95 -9.57 -4.30
N VAL A 85 -3.67 -9.26 -4.16
CA VAL A 85 -3.10 -8.79 -2.89
C VAL A 85 -3.68 -7.45 -2.46
N GLU A 86 -4.04 -6.59 -3.42
CA GLU A 86 -4.60 -5.26 -3.16
C GLU A 86 -6.03 -5.30 -2.62
N TYR A 87 -6.81 -6.30 -3.01
CA TYR A 87 -8.19 -6.48 -2.52
C TYR A 87 -8.28 -7.31 -1.24
N GLY A 88 -7.14 -7.75 -0.70
CA GLY A 88 -7.08 -8.42 0.61
C GLY A 88 -7.18 -9.94 0.55
N ASP A 89 -7.03 -10.57 -0.61
CA ASP A 89 -7.05 -12.03 -0.72
C ASP A 89 -5.91 -12.67 0.09
N LEU A 90 -4.73 -12.03 0.11
CA LEU A 90 -3.63 -12.49 0.96
C LEU A 90 -3.97 -12.38 2.45
N ASP A 91 -4.60 -11.27 2.86
CA ASP A 91 -5.00 -11.08 4.26
C ASP A 91 -6.01 -12.16 4.69
N MET A 92 -6.95 -12.51 3.82
CA MET A 92 -7.90 -13.62 4.07
C MET A 92 -7.17 -14.97 4.21
N LEU A 93 -6.21 -15.27 3.36
CA LEU A 93 -5.41 -16.50 3.44
C LEU A 93 -4.57 -16.57 4.72
N LEU A 94 -4.13 -15.43 5.23
CA LEU A 94 -3.40 -15.30 6.50
C LEU A 94 -4.33 -15.26 7.72
N GLY A 95 -5.64 -15.40 7.55
CA GLY A 95 -6.63 -15.32 8.63
C GLY A 95 -6.77 -13.91 9.21
N ASN A 96 -6.57 -12.87 8.40
CA ASN A 96 -6.64 -11.45 8.79
C ASN A 96 -5.64 -11.06 9.90
N VAL A 97 -4.55 -11.79 10.03
CA VAL A 97 -3.49 -11.46 11.00
C VAL A 97 -2.75 -10.20 10.54
N SER A 98 -2.75 -9.16 11.37
CA SER A 98 -2.00 -7.94 11.08
C SER A 98 -0.49 -8.11 11.24
N ALA A 99 0.31 -7.25 10.58
CA ALA A 99 1.77 -7.24 10.72
C ALA A 99 2.21 -7.12 12.19
N ALA A 100 1.52 -6.26 12.97
CA ALA A 100 1.81 -6.07 14.39
C ALA A 100 1.44 -7.31 15.23
N ALA A 101 0.32 -7.99 14.93
CA ALA A 101 -0.02 -9.24 15.59
C ALA A 101 1.01 -10.33 15.27
N TYR A 102 1.42 -10.45 14.01
CA TYR A 102 2.46 -11.40 13.59
C TYR A 102 3.80 -11.15 14.28
N GLU A 103 4.25 -9.90 14.38
CA GLU A 103 5.48 -9.52 15.07
C GLU A 103 5.46 -9.85 16.56
N ASN A 104 4.33 -9.65 17.22
CA ASN A 104 4.22 -9.86 18.66
C ASN A 104 3.89 -11.32 19.05
N THR A 105 3.52 -12.18 18.10
CA THR A 105 3.15 -13.58 18.37
C THR A 105 4.06 -14.59 17.68
N CYS A 106 4.33 -14.41 16.39
CA CYS A 106 5.06 -15.37 15.57
C CYS A 106 6.54 -15.00 15.36
N CYS A 107 6.89 -13.73 15.47
CA CYS A 107 8.19 -13.20 15.06
C CYS A 107 8.85 -12.38 16.17
N ILE A 108 9.14 -13.04 17.32
CA ILE A 108 9.71 -12.37 18.49
C ILE A 108 11.21 -12.15 18.26
N GLY A 109 11.60 -10.89 18.11
CA GLY A 109 13.00 -10.48 18.00
C GLY A 109 13.76 -10.50 19.34
N GLN A 110 15.08 -10.50 19.26
CA GLN A 110 15.95 -10.63 20.43
C GLN A 110 15.81 -9.48 21.46
N GLU A 111 15.36 -8.29 21.00
CA GLU A 111 15.15 -7.10 21.84
C GLU A 111 13.65 -6.78 22.08
N GLN A 112 12.75 -7.62 21.55
CA GLN A 112 11.31 -7.38 21.60
C GLN A 112 10.60 -8.32 22.60
N LEU A 113 11.10 -8.39 23.82
CA LEU A 113 10.49 -9.20 24.88
C LEU A 113 9.21 -8.57 25.48
N LEU A 114 8.98 -7.29 25.23
CA LEU A 114 7.77 -6.60 25.67
C LEU A 114 6.86 -6.36 24.46
N PRO A 115 5.55 -6.66 24.56
CA PRO A 115 4.59 -6.36 23.52
C PRO A 115 4.63 -4.87 23.14
N GLY A 116 4.68 -4.56 21.86
CA GLY A 116 4.60 -3.18 21.38
C GLY A 116 3.26 -2.54 21.75
N ARG A 117 3.22 -1.20 21.85
CA ARG A 117 1.98 -0.44 22.09
C ARG A 117 0.90 -0.73 21.05
N GLU A 118 1.31 -1.08 19.83
CA GLU A 118 0.41 -1.43 18.73
C GLU A 118 -0.44 -2.68 19.02
N LEU A 119 0.11 -3.66 19.73
CA LEU A 119 -0.67 -4.83 20.15
C LEU A 119 -1.77 -4.46 21.14
N GLY A 120 -1.51 -3.54 22.06
CA GLY A 120 -2.52 -3.04 23.01
C GLY A 120 -3.70 -2.39 22.27
N VAL A 121 -3.42 -1.55 21.28
CA VAL A 121 -4.45 -0.91 20.43
C VAL A 121 -5.24 -1.95 19.66
N LEU A 122 -4.57 -2.93 19.05
CA LEU A 122 -5.24 -4.01 18.32
C LEU A 122 -6.18 -4.84 19.22
N LEU A 123 -5.74 -5.15 20.43
CA LEU A 123 -6.58 -5.89 21.39
C LEU A 123 -7.79 -5.08 21.87
N GLU A 124 -7.62 -3.76 22.04
CA GLU A 124 -8.72 -2.87 22.38
C GLU A 124 -9.72 -2.73 21.22
N ASP A 125 -9.22 -2.62 19.98
CA ASP A 125 -10.06 -2.58 18.78
C ASP A 125 -10.82 -3.90 18.60
N GLU A 126 -10.16 -5.05 18.74
CA GLU A 126 -10.80 -6.37 18.66
C GLU A 126 -11.85 -6.55 19.75
N ARG A 127 -11.54 -6.13 20.97
CA ARG A 127 -12.50 -6.20 22.09
C ARG A 127 -13.71 -5.29 21.84
N SER A 128 -13.49 -4.09 21.29
CA SER A 128 -14.56 -3.16 20.92
C SER A 128 -15.44 -3.73 19.80
N ASN A 129 -14.82 -4.32 18.79
CA ASN A 129 -15.53 -4.95 17.66
C ASN A 129 -16.39 -6.12 18.14
N LEU A 130 -15.83 -7.00 18.98
CA LEU A 130 -16.57 -8.12 19.56
C LEU A 130 -17.75 -7.65 20.42
N ALA A 131 -17.57 -6.59 21.18
CA ALA A 131 -18.62 -6.03 22.03
C ALA A 131 -19.75 -5.36 21.23
N GLN A 132 -19.46 -4.79 20.06
CA GLN A 132 -20.43 -4.09 19.23
C GLN A 132 -21.11 -4.98 18.19
N THR A 133 -20.39 -5.93 17.61
CA THR A 133 -20.88 -6.74 16.49
C THR A 133 -21.18 -8.19 16.87
N GLY A 134 -20.70 -8.65 18.02
CA GLY A 134 -20.81 -10.04 18.46
C GLY A 134 -19.97 -11.04 17.64
N SER A 135 -19.19 -10.56 16.65
CA SER A 135 -18.28 -11.39 15.85
C SER A 135 -16.96 -10.65 15.63
N GLY A 136 -15.84 -11.39 15.66
CA GLY A 136 -14.50 -10.86 15.39
C GLY A 136 -14.23 -10.56 13.91
N ASP A 137 -15.17 -10.88 13.02
CA ASP A 137 -14.97 -10.79 11.57
C ASP A 137 -15.12 -9.37 11.01
N PHE A 138 -15.62 -8.43 11.80
CA PHE A 138 -15.90 -7.06 11.35
C PHE A 138 -14.89 -6.07 11.94
N GLN A 139 -13.93 -5.63 11.14
CA GLN A 139 -12.96 -4.59 11.52
C GLN A 139 -13.52 -3.19 11.21
N LEU A 140 -14.36 -2.66 12.08
CA LEU A 140 -15.02 -1.35 11.91
C LEU A 140 -14.01 -0.20 11.76
N SER A 141 -12.94 -0.20 12.56
CA SER A 141 -11.89 0.81 12.50
C SER A 141 -11.16 0.80 11.15
N LYS A 142 -10.86 -0.38 10.58
CA LYS A 142 -10.25 -0.52 9.25
C LYS A 142 -11.20 -0.03 8.15
N ALA A 143 -12.48 -0.38 8.23
CA ALA A 143 -13.49 0.09 7.27
C ALA A 143 -13.66 1.61 7.30
N LEU A 144 -13.64 2.23 8.47
CA LEU A 144 -13.68 3.69 8.63
C LEU A 144 -12.43 4.37 8.05
N GLN A 145 -11.25 3.82 8.29
CA GLN A 145 -10.00 4.34 7.70
C GLN A 145 -10.00 4.25 6.17
N GLU A 146 -10.45 3.13 5.61
CA GLU A 146 -10.58 2.97 4.16
C GLU A 146 -11.57 3.96 3.55
N LEU A 147 -12.70 4.18 4.20
CA LEU A 147 -13.70 5.17 3.77
C LEU A 147 -13.14 6.60 3.84
N GLU A 148 -12.41 6.95 4.90
CA GLU A 148 -11.73 8.24 5.00
C GLU A 148 -10.68 8.44 3.91
N GLN A 149 -9.91 7.39 3.60
CA GLN A 149 -8.91 7.44 2.53
C GLN A 149 -9.57 7.63 1.17
N LYS A 150 -10.64 6.88 0.88
CA LYS A 150 -11.44 7.04 -0.34
C LYS A 150 -12.03 8.45 -0.45
N ARG A 151 -12.55 9.00 0.67
CA ARG A 151 -13.05 10.38 0.72
C ARG A 151 -11.95 11.39 0.37
N LYS A 152 -10.76 11.28 1.00
CA LYS A 152 -9.63 12.18 0.74
C LYS A 152 -9.16 12.11 -0.72
N ASN A 153 -9.11 10.90 -1.29
CA ASN A 153 -8.74 10.71 -2.68
C ASN A 153 -9.78 11.34 -3.62
N ALA A 154 -11.07 11.13 -3.36
CA ALA A 154 -12.15 11.73 -4.14
C ALA A 154 -12.14 13.27 -4.06
N GLU A 155 -11.88 13.85 -2.88
CA GLU A 155 -11.73 15.30 -2.71
C GLU A 155 -10.53 15.86 -3.50
N LYS A 156 -9.42 15.12 -3.54
CA LYS A 156 -8.23 15.51 -4.32
C LYS A 156 -8.53 15.49 -5.81
N THR A 157 -9.13 14.42 -6.31
CA THR A 157 -9.52 14.30 -7.72
C THR A 157 -10.52 15.39 -8.11
N ARG A 158 -11.48 15.70 -7.25
CA ARG A 158 -12.42 16.79 -7.48
C ARG A 158 -11.72 18.14 -7.65
N LYS A 159 -10.77 18.47 -6.76
CA LYS A 159 -9.99 19.72 -6.85
C LYS A 159 -9.16 19.79 -8.13
N GLU A 160 -8.54 18.70 -8.53
CA GLU A 160 -7.77 18.61 -9.78
C GLU A 160 -8.65 18.84 -11.00
N LEU A 161 -9.85 18.25 -11.03
CA LEU A 161 -10.83 18.45 -12.10
C LEU A 161 -11.37 19.89 -12.13
N GLU A 162 -11.63 20.48 -10.98
CA GLU A 162 -12.03 21.90 -10.88
C GLU A 162 -10.95 22.83 -11.44
N GLN A 163 -9.69 22.60 -11.12
CA GLN A 163 -8.57 23.38 -11.68
C GLN A 163 -8.45 23.21 -13.19
N GLN A 164 -8.55 21.98 -13.70
CA GLN A 164 -8.55 21.74 -15.15
C GLN A 164 -9.71 22.42 -15.84
N ARG A 165 -10.89 22.39 -15.26
CA ARG A 165 -12.07 23.10 -15.78
C ARG A 165 -11.85 24.61 -15.85
N LEU A 166 -11.31 25.21 -14.78
CA LEU A 166 -11.02 26.64 -14.75
C LEU A 166 -9.97 27.03 -15.79
N SER A 167 -8.90 26.25 -15.95
CA SER A 167 -7.89 26.50 -16.97
C SER A 167 -8.46 26.40 -18.39
N HIS A 168 -9.36 25.45 -18.62
CA HIS A 168 -10.01 25.29 -19.92
C HIS A 168 -10.98 26.46 -20.23
N ILE A 169 -11.75 26.92 -19.24
CA ILE A 169 -12.60 28.11 -19.38
C ILE A 169 -11.74 29.33 -19.72
N HIS A 170 -10.63 29.54 -19.04
CA HIS A 170 -9.74 30.67 -19.32
C HIS A 170 -9.17 30.61 -20.75
N GLN A 171 -8.78 29.42 -21.23
CA GLN A 171 -8.35 29.23 -22.61
C GLN A 171 -9.43 29.58 -23.62
N LEU A 172 -10.68 29.19 -23.36
CA LEU A 172 -11.81 29.52 -24.22
C LEU A 172 -12.10 31.02 -24.25
N GLU A 173 -12.02 31.71 -23.12
CA GLU A 173 -12.17 33.18 -23.04
C GLU A 173 -11.10 33.93 -23.84
N VAL A 174 -9.84 33.50 -23.73
CA VAL A 174 -8.72 34.04 -24.51
C VAL A 174 -8.95 33.83 -26.01
N ASN A 175 -9.32 32.60 -26.42
CA ASN A 175 -9.60 32.33 -27.82
C ASN A 175 -10.78 33.17 -28.36
N GLN A 176 -11.83 33.34 -27.56
CA GLN A 176 -12.96 34.19 -27.93
C GLN A 176 -12.51 35.64 -28.16
N GLN A 177 -11.69 36.22 -27.28
CA GLN A 177 -11.17 37.57 -27.45
C GLN A 177 -10.31 37.74 -28.71
N VAL A 178 -9.51 36.70 -29.05
CA VAL A 178 -8.70 36.70 -30.27
C VAL A 178 -9.63 36.70 -31.49
N LEU A 179 -10.63 35.83 -31.54
CA LEU A 179 -11.58 35.80 -32.64
C LEU A 179 -12.38 37.08 -32.82
N GLU A 180 -12.79 37.73 -31.72
CA GLU A 180 -13.49 39.02 -31.77
C GLU A 180 -12.60 40.11 -32.37
N ARG A 181 -11.30 40.13 -32.04
CA ARG A 181 -10.35 41.06 -32.65
C ARG A 181 -10.13 40.80 -34.14
N ASP A 182 -10.01 39.55 -34.52
CA ASP A 182 -9.84 39.16 -35.92
C ASP A 182 -11.06 39.54 -36.76
N ILE A 183 -12.27 39.30 -36.22
CA ILE A 183 -13.52 39.72 -36.88
C ILE A 183 -13.58 41.28 -37.03
N ALA A 184 -13.21 42.02 -35.99
CA ALA A 184 -13.19 43.49 -36.05
C ALA A 184 -12.16 43.99 -37.10
N GLY A 185 -10.98 43.36 -37.17
CA GLY A 185 -9.97 43.67 -38.18
C GLY A 185 -10.41 43.41 -39.61
N LEU A 186 -11.09 42.29 -39.83
CA LEU A 186 -11.63 41.94 -41.16
C LEU A 186 -12.76 42.87 -41.61
N LYS A 187 -13.61 43.33 -40.68
CA LYS A 187 -14.66 44.30 -40.98
C LYS A 187 -14.06 45.66 -41.36
N ALA A 188 -13.01 46.11 -40.66
CA ALA A 188 -12.33 47.38 -40.99
C ALA A 188 -11.56 47.35 -42.33
N GLN A 189 -11.30 46.19 -42.91
CA GLN A 189 -10.68 46.02 -44.23
C GLN A 189 -11.70 46.00 -45.38
N GLN A 190 -12.99 45.85 -45.07
CA GLN A 190 -14.08 45.80 -46.05
C GLN A 190 -14.76 47.16 -46.24
N GLU A 191 -14.50 48.14 -45.38
CA GLU A 191 -14.90 49.55 -45.52
C GLU A 191 -13.76 50.38 -46.20
#